data_71b17d03765dce7befa3ad00c83d4522
#
_entry.id   71b17d03765dce7befa3ad00c83d4522
#
_cell.length_a   1.000
_cell.length_b   1.000
_cell.length_c   1.000
_cell.angle_alpha   90.00
_cell.angle_beta   90.00
_cell.angle_gamma   90.00
#
_symmetry.space_group_name_H-M   'P 1'
#
loop_
_entity.id
_entity.type
_entity.pdbx_description
1 polymer ?
#
loop_
_entity_poly.entity_id
_entity_poly.type
_entity_poly.pdbx_seq_one_letter_code
_entity_poly.pdbx_strand_id
1 'polypeptide(L)'
;MSRFPVYLKALRKMQHEGKETCLSSELFEITGIQDTTIRRDFTYLSKTDNFGRRGRGYDVKHLIDGLSEVLGLGLDEPIILIGVGNLGSAILKYNRWQYTVGKIVCGYDMDKNKEGERFGVKICHIDKLEETFPSDCKIAILAISENVQETVDRLMKLGIKGIVDFTHSHFMVQEGVEVQTVDVVVAIQELVIKMKSNDQE
;
A
#
# COMPACT_ATOMS: atom_id res chain seq x y z
N MET A 1 2.34 -11.09 11.11
CA MET A 1 2.88 -10.07 10.17
C MET A 1 1.81 -9.17 9.55
N SER A 2 0.55 -9.57 9.42
CA SER A 2 -0.53 -8.75 8.79
C SER A 2 -0.80 -7.39 9.43
N ARG A 3 -0.42 -7.17 10.70
CA ARG A 3 -0.60 -5.91 11.43
C ARG A 3 0.54 -4.90 11.25
N PHE A 4 1.72 -5.33 10.82
CA PHE A 4 2.89 -4.46 10.68
C PHE A 4 2.69 -3.26 9.76
N PRO A 5 2.02 -3.40 8.60
CA PRO A 5 1.68 -2.24 7.77
C PRO A 5 0.81 -1.20 8.50
N VAL A 6 -0.10 -1.66 9.38
CA VAL A 6 -0.97 -0.76 10.17
C VAL A 6 -0.14 0.03 11.18
N TYR A 7 0.81 -0.63 11.87
CA TYR A 7 1.74 0.06 12.79
C TYR A 7 2.63 1.05 12.06
N LEU A 8 3.20 0.64 10.93
CA LEU A 8 4.08 1.48 10.13
C LEU A 8 3.34 2.76 9.69
N LYS A 9 2.09 2.64 9.25
CA LYS A 9 1.24 3.77 8.89
C LYS A 9 1.01 4.72 10.07
N ALA A 10 0.68 4.19 11.25
CA ALA A 10 0.46 4.99 12.44
C ALA A 10 1.73 5.73 12.89
N LEU A 11 2.86 5.02 12.91
CA LEU A 11 4.16 5.57 13.30
C LEU A 11 4.63 6.68 12.36
N ARG A 12 4.46 6.51 11.04
CA ARG A 12 4.81 7.56 10.07
C ARG A 12 3.95 8.80 10.22
N LYS A 13 2.66 8.64 10.54
CA LYS A 13 1.81 9.77 10.89
C LYS A 13 2.37 10.50 12.12
N MET A 14 2.71 9.77 13.18
CA MET A 14 3.32 10.34 14.39
C MET A 14 4.63 11.06 14.10
N GLN A 15 5.50 10.47 13.28
CA GLN A 15 6.77 11.10 12.86
C GLN A 15 6.54 12.42 12.12
N HIS A 16 5.57 12.45 11.22
CA HIS A 16 5.20 13.68 10.49
C HIS A 16 4.64 14.76 11.41
N GLU A 17 3.97 14.37 12.49
CA GLU A 17 3.49 15.26 13.56
C GLU A 17 4.61 15.68 14.54
N GLY A 18 5.86 15.29 14.28
CA GLY A 18 7.02 15.63 15.09
C GLY A 18 7.19 14.80 16.36
N LYS A 19 6.48 13.68 16.50
CA LYS A 19 6.65 12.76 17.63
C LYS A 19 7.91 11.92 17.48
N GLU A 20 8.82 12.01 18.45
CA GLU A 20 10.04 11.20 18.50
C GLU A 20 9.84 9.87 19.24
N THR A 21 8.91 9.84 20.20
CA THR A 21 8.59 8.64 20.99
C THR A 21 7.10 8.38 21.04
N CYS A 22 6.70 7.11 21.19
CA CYS A 22 5.30 6.73 21.35
C CYS A 22 5.12 5.61 22.39
N LEU A 23 3.93 5.54 22.98
CA LEU A 23 3.51 4.46 23.86
C LEU A 23 2.63 3.46 23.08
N SER A 24 2.59 2.21 23.53
CA SER A 24 1.67 1.22 22.94
C SER A 24 0.19 1.60 23.09
N SER A 25 -0.16 2.37 24.14
CA SER A 25 -1.50 2.94 24.33
C SER A 25 -1.87 3.99 23.27
N GLU A 26 -0.92 4.84 22.87
CA GLU A 26 -1.16 5.81 21.79
C GLU A 26 -1.34 5.12 20.43
N LEU A 27 -0.59 4.05 20.18
CA LEU A 27 -0.78 3.23 18.99
C LEU A 27 -2.12 2.48 19.01
N PHE A 28 -2.58 2.04 20.20
CA PHE A 28 -3.93 1.48 20.36
C PHE A 28 -5.01 2.48 19.96
N GLU A 29 -4.93 3.73 20.42
CA GLU A 29 -5.90 4.77 20.09
C GLU A 29 -6.00 5.01 18.57
N ILE A 30 -4.87 4.92 17.85
CA ILE A 30 -4.83 5.15 16.39
C ILE A 30 -5.24 3.91 15.60
N THR A 31 -4.83 2.72 16.05
CA THR A 31 -4.94 1.49 15.26
C THR A 31 -6.12 0.60 15.67
N GLY A 32 -6.66 0.79 16.86
CA GLY A 32 -7.64 -0.11 17.48
C GLY A 32 -7.07 -1.46 17.93
N ILE A 33 -5.75 -1.69 17.78
CA ILE A 33 -5.10 -2.94 18.16
C ILE A 33 -4.66 -2.86 19.61
N GLN A 34 -5.09 -3.85 20.43
CA GLN A 34 -4.81 -3.89 21.87
C GLN A 34 -3.32 -3.69 22.17
N ASP A 35 -3.00 -2.87 23.17
CA ASP A 35 -1.65 -2.48 23.55
C ASP A 35 -0.77 -3.68 23.95
N THR A 36 -1.37 -4.71 24.56
CA THR A 36 -0.70 -5.97 24.88
C THR A 36 -0.29 -6.74 23.62
N THR A 37 -1.10 -6.68 22.56
CA THR A 37 -0.78 -7.29 21.26
C THR A 37 0.34 -6.51 20.59
N ILE A 38 0.28 -5.16 20.59
CA ILE A 38 1.33 -4.29 20.05
C ILE A 38 2.67 -4.59 20.72
N ARG A 39 2.71 -4.67 22.06
CA ARG A 39 3.95 -5.00 22.81
C ARG A 39 4.50 -6.36 22.42
N ARG A 40 3.64 -7.37 22.29
CA ARG A 40 4.05 -8.70 21.86
C ARG A 40 4.59 -8.68 20.44
N ASP A 41 3.92 -8.01 19.51
CA ASP A 41 4.35 -7.90 18.13
C ASP A 41 5.72 -7.20 18.04
N PHE A 42 5.95 -6.13 18.80
CA PHE A 42 7.23 -5.43 18.85
C PHE A 42 8.35 -6.26 19.53
N THR A 43 8.01 -7.19 20.40
CA THR A 43 9.00 -8.14 20.95
C THR A 43 9.54 -9.07 19.85
N TYR A 44 8.74 -9.39 18.82
CA TYR A 44 9.22 -10.15 17.67
C TYR A 44 10.19 -9.35 16.78
N LEU A 45 9.99 -8.03 16.67
CA LEU A 45 10.92 -7.15 15.98
C LEU A 45 12.25 -7.05 16.75
N SER A 46 12.20 -7.07 18.08
CA SER A 46 13.36 -6.85 18.96
C SER A 46 14.31 -8.05 19.12
N LYS A 47 14.17 -9.11 18.31
CA LYS A 47 15.18 -10.18 18.27
C LYS A 47 16.57 -9.69 17.84
N THR A 48 16.64 -8.53 17.23
CA THR A 48 17.88 -7.88 16.78
C THR A 48 18.20 -6.58 17.51
N ASP A 49 17.19 -5.84 18.06
CA ASP A 49 17.41 -4.55 18.70
C ASP A 49 16.37 -4.22 19.77
N ASN A 50 16.75 -3.43 20.77
CA ASN A 50 15.91 -3.05 21.90
C ASN A 50 15.07 -1.81 21.57
N PHE A 51 13.90 -1.98 20.94
CA PHE A 51 13.03 -0.88 20.47
C PHE A 51 12.38 -0.04 21.57
N GLY A 52 12.39 -0.50 22.83
CA GLY A 52 11.74 0.21 23.93
C GLY A 52 12.59 0.28 25.19
N ARG A 53 12.57 1.43 25.87
CA ARG A 53 13.09 1.57 27.23
C ARG A 53 11.92 1.59 28.22
N ARG A 54 11.99 0.76 29.27
CA ARG A 54 10.97 0.75 30.33
C ARG A 54 10.69 2.17 30.83
N GLY A 55 9.40 2.59 30.72
CA GLY A 55 8.93 3.91 31.18
C GLY A 55 9.17 5.08 30.23
N ARG A 56 9.83 4.90 29.06
CA ARG A 56 10.07 5.97 28.07
C ARG A 56 9.37 5.76 26.74
N GLY A 57 8.68 4.62 26.55
CA GLY A 57 8.04 4.29 25.28
C GLY A 57 9.04 3.76 24.24
N TYR A 58 8.61 3.79 23.00
CA TYR A 58 9.34 3.33 21.82
C TYR A 58 9.83 4.52 21.00
N ASP A 59 11.04 4.44 20.49
CA ASP A 59 11.54 5.41 19.50
C ASP A 59 10.80 5.20 18.18
N VAL A 60 10.13 6.25 17.71
CA VAL A 60 9.28 6.21 16.50
C VAL A 60 10.10 5.90 15.26
N LYS A 61 11.25 6.58 15.09
CA LYS A 61 12.11 6.36 13.92
C LYS A 61 12.67 4.95 13.90
N HIS A 62 13.17 4.48 15.02
CA HIS A 62 13.74 3.14 15.15
C HIS A 62 12.71 2.04 14.86
N LEU A 63 11.45 2.20 15.33
CA LEU A 63 10.35 1.29 14.97
C LEU A 63 10.00 1.32 13.48
N ILE A 64 10.00 2.51 12.86
CA ILE A 64 9.76 2.64 11.42
C ILE A 64 10.84 1.89 10.64
N ASP A 65 12.11 2.09 10.99
CA ASP A 65 13.25 1.43 10.33
C ASP A 65 13.15 -0.09 10.46
N GLY A 66 12.94 -0.61 11.68
CA GLY A 66 12.81 -2.06 11.91
C GLY A 66 11.58 -2.69 11.24
N LEU A 67 10.43 -2.01 11.26
CA LEU A 67 9.24 -2.49 10.54
C LEU A 67 9.46 -2.48 9.03
N SER A 68 10.11 -1.45 8.50
CA SER A 68 10.41 -1.34 7.07
C SER A 68 11.35 -2.46 6.61
N GLU A 69 12.38 -2.78 7.41
CA GLU A 69 13.30 -3.89 7.15
C GLU A 69 12.56 -5.24 7.13
N VAL A 70 11.75 -5.52 8.15
CA VAL A 70 11.00 -6.79 8.23
C VAL A 70 9.95 -6.93 7.11
N LEU A 71 9.36 -5.82 6.66
CA LEU A 71 8.40 -5.82 5.58
C LEU A 71 9.08 -5.81 4.19
N GLY A 72 10.40 -5.64 4.13
CA GLY A 72 11.13 -5.48 2.87
C GLY A 72 10.70 -4.23 2.09
N LEU A 73 10.16 -3.23 2.78
CA LEU A 73 9.59 -2.04 2.16
C LEU A 73 10.63 -0.92 2.16
N GLY A 74 11.13 -0.57 0.97
CA GLY A 74 11.76 0.72 0.74
C GLY A 74 10.75 1.85 0.98
N LEU A 75 11.21 2.97 1.51
CA LEU A 75 10.36 4.13 1.78
C LEU A 75 9.86 4.81 0.50
N ASP A 76 10.51 4.56 -0.63
CA ASP A 76 10.32 5.21 -1.92
C ASP A 76 10.12 4.20 -3.06
N GLU A 77 9.49 3.04 -2.79
CA GLU A 77 9.17 2.10 -3.85
C GLU A 77 8.37 2.80 -4.96
N PRO A 78 8.87 2.87 -6.18
CA PRO A 78 8.13 3.46 -7.28
C PRO A 78 6.95 2.59 -7.66
N ILE A 79 5.79 3.23 -7.77
CA ILE A 79 4.52 2.59 -8.13
C ILE A 79 4.04 3.24 -9.42
N ILE A 80 3.51 2.46 -10.33
CA ILE A 80 2.76 3.00 -11.48
C ILE A 80 1.26 2.78 -11.31
N LEU A 81 0.48 3.67 -11.89
CA LEU A 81 -0.97 3.59 -11.92
C LEU A 81 -1.44 3.39 -13.36
N ILE A 82 -2.20 2.33 -13.60
CA ILE A 82 -2.84 2.05 -14.88
C ILE A 82 -4.32 2.37 -14.77
N GLY A 83 -4.78 3.35 -15.57
CA GLY A 83 -6.12 3.90 -15.54
C GLY A 83 -6.21 5.13 -14.64
N VAL A 84 -6.44 6.30 -15.26
CA VAL A 84 -6.62 7.60 -14.61
C VAL A 84 -8.06 8.07 -14.81
N GLY A 85 -9.02 7.16 -14.65
CA GLY A 85 -10.45 7.44 -14.56
C GLY A 85 -10.83 8.03 -13.21
N ASN A 86 -12.09 7.85 -12.81
CA ASN A 86 -12.58 8.37 -11.52
C ASN A 86 -11.80 7.81 -10.33
N LEU A 87 -11.64 6.48 -10.27
CA LEU A 87 -10.91 5.81 -9.20
C LEU A 87 -9.42 6.16 -9.23
N GLY A 88 -8.76 6.04 -10.38
CA GLY A 88 -7.34 6.37 -10.51
C GLY A 88 -7.06 7.84 -10.15
N SER A 89 -7.91 8.78 -10.56
CA SER A 89 -7.79 10.19 -10.16
C SER A 89 -7.98 10.39 -8.65
N ALA A 90 -8.89 9.65 -8.03
CA ALA A 90 -9.06 9.67 -6.58
C ALA A 90 -7.81 9.12 -5.86
N ILE A 91 -7.22 8.05 -6.37
CA ILE A 91 -5.96 7.46 -5.85
C ILE A 91 -4.83 8.49 -5.96
N LEU A 92 -4.68 9.17 -7.10
CA LEU A 92 -3.65 10.21 -7.26
C LEU A 92 -3.83 11.40 -6.30
N LYS A 93 -5.07 11.80 -6.04
CA LYS A 93 -5.40 12.86 -5.06
C LYS A 93 -5.12 12.43 -3.62
N TYR A 94 -5.08 11.14 -3.35
CA TYR A 94 -4.99 10.61 -2.01
C TYR A 94 -3.54 10.62 -1.53
N ASN A 95 -3.09 11.76 -1.04
CA ASN A 95 -1.72 12.08 -0.63
C ASN A 95 -1.13 11.22 0.50
N ARG A 96 -1.87 10.21 1.01
CA ARG A 96 -1.45 9.37 2.14
C ARG A 96 -0.40 8.32 1.78
N TRP A 97 -0.21 8.03 0.49
CA TRP A 97 0.81 7.11 0.00
C TRP A 97 2.22 7.55 0.35
N GLN A 98 2.47 8.87 0.42
CA GLN A 98 3.77 9.43 0.75
C GLN A 98 4.26 9.05 2.16
N TYR A 99 3.35 8.60 3.05
CA TYR A 99 3.69 8.29 4.44
C TYR A 99 3.74 6.80 4.72
N THR A 100 3.42 5.93 3.76
CA THR A 100 3.25 4.51 4.06
C THR A 100 4.10 3.56 3.24
N VAL A 101 4.00 3.59 1.93
CA VAL A 101 4.73 2.65 1.05
C VAL A 101 4.75 3.22 -0.35
N GLY A 102 5.91 3.62 -0.82
CA GLY A 102 6.10 3.98 -2.21
C GLY A 102 5.41 5.27 -2.67
N LYS A 103 5.74 5.67 -3.86
CA LYS A 103 5.24 6.88 -4.52
C LYS A 103 4.74 6.51 -5.90
N ILE A 104 3.55 6.98 -6.27
CA ILE A 104 3.12 6.89 -7.67
C ILE A 104 3.98 7.86 -8.48
N VAL A 105 4.84 7.31 -9.33
CA VAL A 105 5.81 8.06 -10.13
C VAL A 105 5.32 8.32 -11.54
N CYS A 106 4.44 7.47 -12.07
CA CYS A 106 3.85 7.63 -13.39
C CYS A 106 2.45 7.01 -13.43
N GLY A 107 1.56 7.60 -14.22
CA GLY A 107 0.26 7.04 -14.56
C GLY A 107 0.12 6.80 -16.06
N TYR A 108 -0.73 5.83 -16.42
CA TYR A 108 -1.02 5.49 -17.82
C TYR A 108 -2.53 5.43 -18.05
N ASP A 109 -2.98 5.98 -19.17
CA ASP A 109 -4.39 5.92 -19.57
C ASP A 109 -4.50 5.77 -21.09
N MET A 110 -5.57 5.16 -21.57
CA MET A 110 -5.84 5.05 -23.02
C MET A 110 -6.45 6.32 -23.63
N ASP A 111 -6.95 7.23 -22.81
CA ASP A 111 -7.49 8.51 -23.26
C ASP A 111 -6.35 9.54 -23.38
N LYS A 112 -6.02 9.92 -24.61
CA LYS A 112 -4.99 10.93 -24.92
C LYS A 112 -5.24 12.28 -24.26
N ASN A 113 -6.50 12.63 -23.98
CA ASN A 113 -6.84 13.89 -23.32
C ASN A 113 -6.39 13.93 -21.85
N LYS A 114 -5.97 12.81 -21.30
CA LYS A 114 -5.44 12.71 -19.92
C LYS A 114 -3.93 12.82 -19.85
N GLU A 115 -3.21 12.79 -20.98
CA GLU A 115 -1.75 12.99 -21.00
C GLU A 115 -1.38 14.35 -20.39
N GLY A 116 -0.22 14.39 -19.74
CA GLY A 116 0.32 15.58 -19.08
C GLY A 116 0.61 15.33 -17.60
N GLU A 117 0.41 16.35 -16.78
CA GLU A 117 0.64 16.26 -15.32
C GLU A 117 -0.69 16.36 -14.57
N ARG A 118 -0.91 15.45 -13.63
CA ARG A 118 -2.06 15.47 -12.72
C ARG A 118 -1.60 15.18 -11.30
N PHE A 119 -1.92 16.09 -10.39
CA PHE A 119 -1.57 15.96 -8.96
C PHE A 119 -0.06 15.72 -8.71
N GLY A 120 0.80 16.33 -9.54
CA GLY A 120 2.25 16.15 -9.45
C GLY A 120 2.77 14.84 -10.01
N VAL A 121 1.92 14.07 -10.73
CA VAL A 121 2.29 12.81 -11.38
C VAL A 121 2.15 12.94 -12.89
N LYS A 122 3.18 12.51 -13.62
CA LYS A 122 3.17 12.45 -15.09
C LYS A 122 2.22 11.35 -15.56
N ILE A 123 1.29 11.70 -16.47
CA ILE A 123 0.39 10.74 -17.11
C ILE A 123 0.79 10.60 -18.57
N CYS A 124 1.00 9.37 -19.01
CA CYS A 124 1.35 9.02 -20.39
C CYS A 124 0.22 8.21 -21.03
N HIS A 125 0.14 8.22 -22.36
CA HIS A 125 -0.73 7.28 -23.07
C HIS A 125 -0.23 5.86 -22.90
N ILE A 126 -1.13 4.89 -22.78
CA ILE A 126 -0.78 3.48 -22.52
C ILE A 126 0.10 2.88 -23.63
N ASP A 127 0.04 3.36 -24.86
CA ASP A 127 0.91 2.92 -25.96
C ASP A 127 2.38 3.23 -25.71
N LYS A 128 2.69 4.21 -24.85
CA LYS A 128 4.04 4.60 -24.47
C LYS A 128 4.55 3.84 -23.23
N LEU A 129 3.83 2.82 -22.77
CA LEU A 129 4.14 2.12 -21.53
C LEU A 129 5.57 1.60 -21.52
N GLU A 130 5.99 0.86 -22.54
CA GLU A 130 7.33 0.27 -22.62
C GLU A 130 8.44 1.32 -22.76
N GLU A 131 8.16 2.43 -23.44
CA GLU A 131 9.12 3.51 -23.66
C GLU A 131 9.37 4.34 -22.41
N THR A 132 8.31 4.56 -21.60
CA THR A 132 8.34 5.48 -20.47
C THR A 132 8.31 4.80 -19.11
N PHE A 133 8.37 3.46 -19.09
CA PHE A 133 8.31 2.66 -17.88
C PHE A 133 9.51 2.92 -16.95
N PRO A 134 9.30 3.23 -15.67
CA PRO A 134 10.38 3.38 -14.71
C PRO A 134 11.06 2.03 -14.43
N SER A 135 12.35 1.91 -14.77
CA SER A 135 13.09 0.62 -14.75
C SER A 135 13.19 -0.05 -13.38
N ASP A 136 13.09 0.72 -12.31
CA ASP A 136 13.13 0.28 -10.91
C ASP A 136 11.76 -0.06 -10.33
N CYS A 137 10.67 0.20 -11.08
CA CYS A 137 9.30 -0.05 -10.62
C CYS A 137 8.97 -1.55 -10.58
N LYS A 138 8.41 -2.00 -9.46
CA LYS A 138 7.99 -3.40 -9.25
C LYS A 138 6.52 -3.54 -8.93
N ILE A 139 5.81 -2.43 -8.70
CA ILE A 139 4.42 -2.42 -8.24
C ILE A 139 3.56 -1.62 -9.21
N ALA A 140 2.43 -2.19 -9.60
CA ALA A 140 1.41 -1.53 -10.39
C ALA A 140 0.06 -1.52 -9.67
N ILE A 141 -0.68 -0.42 -9.80
CA ILE A 141 -2.09 -0.33 -9.42
C ILE A 141 -2.91 -0.37 -10.70
N LEU A 142 -3.87 -1.29 -10.79
CA LEU A 142 -4.79 -1.41 -11.92
C LEU A 142 -6.15 -0.82 -11.56
N ALA A 143 -6.57 0.22 -12.29
CA ALA A 143 -7.87 0.88 -12.16
C ALA A 143 -8.53 1.05 -13.53
N ILE A 144 -8.49 0.00 -14.35
CA ILE A 144 -9.05 -0.09 -15.71
C ILE A 144 -10.19 -1.10 -15.76
N SER A 145 -11.05 -1.01 -16.78
CA SER A 145 -12.16 -1.94 -17.01
C SER A 145 -12.02 -2.76 -18.30
N GLU A 146 -11.08 -2.39 -19.16
CA GLU A 146 -10.88 -3.02 -20.47
C GLU A 146 -9.42 -3.41 -20.66
N ASN A 147 -9.18 -4.40 -21.54
CA ASN A 147 -7.85 -4.89 -21.93
C ASN A 147 -6.96 -5.28 -20.71
N VAL A 148 -7.59 -5.80 -19.64
CA VAL A 148 -6.90 -6.06 -18.37
C VAL A 148 -5.80 -7.09 -18.57
N GLN A 149 -6.08 -8.27 -19.20
CA GLN A 149 -5.08 -9.32 -19.41
C GLN A 149 -3.91 -8.83 -20.27
N GLU A 150 -4.18 -8.15 -21.38
CA GLU A 150 -3.13 -7.62 -22.25
C GLU A 150 -2.22 -6.64 -21.49
N THR A 151 -2.82 -5.77 -20.70
CA THR A 151 -2.08 -4.81 -19.87
C THR A 151 -1.21 -5.53 -18.83
N VAL A 152 -1.76 -6.53 -18.15
CA VAL A 152 -1.03 -7.36 -17.17
C VAL A 152 0.14 -8.09 -17.81
N ASP A 153 -0.05 -8.66 -19.00
CA ASP A 153 1.02 -9.33 -19.74
C ASP A 153 2.17 -8.38 -20.10
N ARG A 154 1.86 -7.15 -20.50
CA ARG A 154 2.85 -6.10 -20.75
C ARG A 154 3.59 -5.71 -19.47
N LEU A 155 2.89 -5.53 -18.36
CA LEU A 155 3.48 -5.19 -17.06
C LEU A 155 4.42 -6.29 -16.55
N MET A 156 4.03 -7.57 -16.70
CA MET A 156 4.89 -8.70 -16.33
C MET A 156 6.19 -8.73 -17.15
N LYS A 157 6.11 -8.46 -18.46
CA LYS A 157 7.29 -8.36 -19.35
C LYS A 157 8.24 -7.23 -18.92
N LEU A 158 7.69 -6.14 -18.37
CA LEU A 158 8.46 -5.01 -17.85
C LEU A 158 9.02 -5.25 -16.43
N GLY A 159 8.71 -6.40 -15.82
CA GLY A 159 9.28 -6.81 -14.54
C GLY A 159 8.47 -6.43 -13.32
N ILE A 160 7.18 -6.09 -13.47
CA ILE A 160 6.25 -5.92 -12.35
C ILE A 160 6.14 -7.24 -11.59
N LYS A 161 6.17 -7.15 -10.25
CA LYS A 161 6.11 -8.27 -9.31
C LYS A 161 4.91 -8.20 -8.36
N GLY A 162 4.30 -7.02 -8.23
CA GLY A 162 3.14 -6.79 -7.38
C GLY A 162 2.06 -6.02 -8.11
N ILE A 163 0.82 -6.46 -8.01
CA ILE A 163 -0.34 -5.81 -8.62
C ILE A 163 -1.39 -5.56 -7.54
N VAL A 164 -1.79 -4.30 -7.37
CA VAL A 164 -3.00 -3.95 -6.61
C VAL A 164 -4.14 -3.82 -7.62
N ASP A 165 -5.09 -4.73 -7.54
CA ASP A 165 -6.15 -4.88 -8.52
C ASP A 165 -7.48 -4.28 -8.04
N PHE A 166 -8.00 -3.32 -8.80
CA PHE A 166 -9.33 -2.73 -8.64
C PHE A 166 -10.23 -3.01 -9.87
N THR A 167 -9.82 -3.91 -10.77
CA THR A 167 -10.51 -4.10 -12.05
C THR A 167 -11.77 -4.94 -11.94
N HIS A 168 -11.91 -5.74 -10.89
CA HIS A 168 -12.95 -6.77 -10.72
C HIS A 168 -12.96 -7.81 -11.87
N SER A 169 -11.89 -7.89 -12.66
CA SER A 169 -11.74 -8.81 -13.77
C SER A 169 -10.84 -9.97 -13.37
N HIS A 170 -11.16 -11.17 -13.87
CA HIS A 170 -10.26 -12.30 -13.73
C HIS A 170 -9.14 -12.19 -14.77
N PHE A 171 -7.90 -12.27 -14.34
CA PHE A 171 -6.72 -12.33 -15.20
C PHE A 171 -5.68 -13.30 -14.64
N MET A 172 -4.78 -13.74 -15.49
CA MET A 172 -3.72 -14.68 -15.14
C MET A 172 -2.40 -13.94 -14.94
N VAL A 173 -1.62 -14.38 -13.98
CA VAL A 173 -0.25 -13.89 -13.75
C VAL A 173 0.74 -15.05 -13.78
N GLN A 174 2.00 -14.74 -14.06
CA GLN A 174 3.10 -15.71 -14.02
C GLN A 174 3.51 -15.99 -12.57
N GLU A 175 4.16 -17.13 -12.36
CA GLU A 175 4.76 -17.48 -11.07
C GLU A 175 5.72 -16.37 -10.58
N GLY A 176 5.62 -16.00 -9.31
CA GLY A 176 6.41 -14.93 -8.70
C GLY A 176 5.85 -13.53 -8.89
N VAL A 177 4.62 -13.39 -9.42
CA VAL A 177 3.85 -12.14 -9.41
C VAL A 177 2.71 -12.27 -8.41
N GLU A 178 2.66 -11.37 -7.44
CA GLU A 178 1.64 -11.33 -6.40
C GLU A 178 0.52 -10.35 -6.78
N VAL A 179 -0.73 -10.75 -6.53
CA VAL A 179 -1.91 -9.91 -6.80
C VAL A 179 -2.70 -9.71 -5.51
N GLN A 180 -2.97 -8.46 -5.19
CA GLN A 180 -3.86 -8.09 -4.11
C GLN A 180 -5.11 -7.41 -4.69
N THR A 181 -6.21 -8.13 -4.74
CA THR A 181 -7.50 -7.58 -5.18
C THR A 181 -8.13 -6.75 -4.06
N VAL A 182 -8.66 -5.59 -4.43
CA VAL A 182 -9.40 -4.69 -3.55
C VAL A 182 -10.83 -4.60 -4.04
N ASP A 183 -11.72 -5.36 -3.41
CA ASP A 183 -13.14 -5.43 -3.77
C ASP A 183 -14.02 -4.95 -2.61
N VAL A 184 -14.66 -3.78 -2.82
CA VAL A 184 -15.56 -3.18 -1.82
C VAL A 184 -16.82 -4.01 -1.64
N VAL A 185 -17.31 -4.69 -2.69
CA VAL A 185 -18.51 -5.52 -2.61
C VAL A 185 -18.25 -6.74 -1.75
N VAL A 186 -17.12 -7.41 -1.95
CA VAL A 186 -16.70 -8.54 -1.10
C VAL A 186 -16.54 -8.10 0.35
N ALA A 187 -15.89 -6.96 0.58
CA ALA A 187 -15.70 -6.42 1.94
C ALA A 187 -17.07 -6.14 2.64
N ILE A 188 -18.06 -5.61 1.92
CA ILE A 188 -19.42 -5.40 2.44
C ILE A 188 -20.08 -6.75 2.75
N GLN A 189 -19.98 -7.73 1.87
CA GLN A 189 -20.56 -9.06 2.09
C GLN A 189 -19.95 -9.75 3.31
N GLU A 190 -18.63 -9.70 3.48
CA GLU A 190 -17.96 -10.22 4.66
C GLU A 190 -18.43 -9.53 5.95
N LEU A 191 -18.59 -8.20 5.90
CA LEU A 191 -19.12 -7.45 7.03
C LEU A 191 -20.53 -7.88 7.41
N VAL A 192 -21.42 -8.04 6.43
CA VAL A 192 -22.80 -8.52 6.66
C VAL A 192 -22.83 -9.92 7.28
N ILE A 193 -21.94 -10.82 6.82
CA ILE A 193 -21.82 -12.16 7.41
C ILE A 193 -21.41 -12.06 8.89
N LYS A 194 -20.38 -11.26 9.21
CA LYS A 194 -19.90 -11.06 10.57
C LYS A 194 -20.99 -10.47 11.50
N MET A 195 -21.77 -9.51 11.00
CA MET A 195 -22.88 -8.93 11.76
C MET A 195 -23.94 -9.99 12.12
N LYS A 196 -24.35 -10.82 11.15
CA LYS A 196 -25.33 -11.89 11.38
C LYS A 196 -24.84 -12.97 12.33
N SER A 197 -23.54 -13.26 12.35
CA SER A 197 -22.97 -14.25 13.29
C SER A 197 -22.99 -13.76 14.74
N ASN A 198 -22.81 -12.45 14.96
CA ASN A 198 -22.85 -11.86 16.29
C ASN A 198 -24.29 -11.74 16.86
N ASP A 199 -25.32 -11.70 16.00
CA ASP A 199 -26.73 -11.66 16.42
C ASP A 199 -27.26 -13.04 16.83
N GLN A 200 -26.46 -14.12 16.71
CA GLN A 200 -26.85 -15.50 17.06
C GLN A 200 -26.18 -16.00 18.35
N GLU A 201 -25.34 -15.20 18.99
CA GLU A 201 -24.77 -15.42 20.34
C GLU A 201 -25.52 -14.60 21.39
#